data_db42d7313614b5a9a713e3be3f4ff8f9
#
_entry.id   db42d7313614b5a9a713e3be3f4ff8f9
#
_cell.length_a   1.000
_cell.length_b   1.000
_cell.length_c   1.000
_cell.angle_alpha   90.00
_cell.angle_beta   90.00
_cell.angle_gamma   90.00
#
_symmetry.space_group_name_H-M   'P 1'
#
loop_
_entity.id
_entity.type
_entity.pdbx_description
1 polymer ?
#
loop_
_entity_poly.entity_id
_entity_poly.type
_entity_poly.pdbx_seq_one_letter_code
_entity_poly.pdbx_strand_id
1 'polypeptide(L)'
;AKRLKEQIIAEATPLAESTDWGPTAGAFRDLMARWRAAGSARRADDESLWARFHALQDQFFKARSAAQHAVDGEQAENLAAKTALLEQAERDLADVTDVDAAKTTLREFLSKFSAIGHVPRAAMRDLDSRVRKLSDRVGELEAERWRRTDPEARKRAEDTVALFQSQVDKLTKDL
;
A
#
# COMPACT_ATOMS: atom_id res chain seq x y z
N ALA A 1 44.52 16.38 -10.04
CA ALA A 1 43.39 16.55 -9.14
C ALA A 1 42.34 17.51 -9.70
N LYS A 2 42.68 18.77 -9.98
CA LYS A 2 41.72 19.81 -10.45
C LYS A 2 40.89 19.36 -11.66
N ARG A 3 41.56 18.92 -12.74
CA ARG A 3 40.90 18.50 -14.00
C ARG A 3 39.94 17.34 -13.79
N LEU A 4 40.30 16.37 -12.96
CA LEU A 4 39.42 15.23 -12.62
C LEU A 4 38.18 15.68 -11.85
N LYS A 5 38.33 16.64 -10.93
CA LYS A 5 37.22 17.20 -10.17
C LYS A 5 36.28 18.03 -11.04
N GLU A 6 36.79 18.80 -11.98
CA GLU A 6 36.01 19.52 -12.98
C GLU A 6 35.18 18.55 -13.88
N GLN A 7 35.81 17.44 -14.26
CA GLN A 7 35.13 16.40 -15.01
C GLN A 7 33.98 15.75 -14.21
N ILE A 8 34.22 15.47 -12.93
CA ILE A 8 33.20 14.94 -12.01
C ILE A 8 32.02 15.92 -11.90
N ILE A 9 32.30 17.21 -11.76
CA ILE A 9 31.24 18.25 -11.73
C ILE A 9 30.43 18.26 -13.04
N ALA A 10 31.10 18.16 -14.19
CA ALA A 10 30.45 18.10 -15.48
C ALA A 10 29.50 16.88 -15.59
N GLU A 11 29.93 15.73 -15.10
CA GLU A 11 29.10 14.52 -15.05
C GLU A 11 27.94 14.65 -14.05
N ALA A 12 28.15 15.31 -12.93
CA ALA A 12 27.12 15.50 -11.89
C ALA A 12 26.03 16.51 -12.29
N THR A 13 26.36 17.47 -13.13
CA THR A 13 25.42 18.55 -13.51
C THR A 13 24.08 18.05 -14.05
N PRO A 14 24.03 17.13 -15.04
CA PRO A 14 22.76 16.59 -15.50
C PRO A 14 22.09 15.70 -14.45
N LEU A 15 22.84 15.06 -13.57
CA LEU A 15 22.30 14.18 -12.54
C LEU A 15 21.55 14.94 -11.45
N ALA A 16 21.91 16.19 -11.20
CA ALA A 16 21.27 17.02 -10.17
C ALA A 16 19.78 17.25 -10.42
N GLU A 17 19.33 17.20 -11.67
CA GLU A 17 17.94 17.36 -12.09
C GLU A 17 17.21 16.03 -12.34
N SER A 18 17.87 14.90 -12.15
CA SER A 18 17.28 13.58 -12.36
C SER A 18 16.20 13.28 -11.33
N THR A 19 15.14 12.64 -11.81
CA THR A 19 14.06 12.07 -10.97
C THR A 19 14.15 10.56 -10.83
N ASP A 20 15.14 9.94 -11.42
CA ASP A 20 15.45 8.52 -11.27
C ASP A 20 16.26 8.31 -9.98
N TRP A 21 15.56 8.30 -8.84
CA TRP A 21 16.14 8.48 -7.51
C TRP A 21 17.17 7.41 -7.13
N GLY A 22 16.88 6.15 -7.35
CA GLY A 22 17.75 5.03 -6.98
C GLY A 22 19.06 5.00 -7.76
N PRO A 23 19.02 4.86 -9.09
CA PRO A 23 20.19 4.83 -9.95
C PRO A 23 21.04 6.10 -9.82
N THR A 24 20.42 7.28 -9.77
CA THR A 24 21.13 8.55 -9.66
C THR A 24 21.81 8.71 -8.30
N ALA A 25 21.20 8.27 -7.21
CA ALA A 25 21.87 8.24 -5.90
C ALA A 25 23.12 7.35 -5.93
N GLY A 26 23.06 6.21 -6.61
CA GLY A 26 24.21 5.35 -6.86
C GLY A 26 25.31 6.06 -7.66
N ALA A 27 24.91 6.77 -8.72
CA ALA A 27 25.85 7.56 -9.52
C ALA A 27 26.55 8.65 -8.71
N PHE A 28 25.86 9.35 -7.84
CA PHE A 28 26.49 10.33 -6.93
C PHE A 28 27.46 9.67 -5.94
N ARG A 29 27.17 8.49 -5.45
CA ARG A 29 28.11 7.73 -4.59
C ARG A 29 29.40 7.38 -5.34
N ASP A 30 29.28 6.95 -6.59
CA ASP A 30 30.43 6.64 -7.43
C ASP A 30 31.26 7.90 -7.75
N LEU A 31 30.59 9.00 -8.06
CA LEU A 31 31.25 10.29 -8.26
C LEU A 31 32.00 10.77 -7.00
N MET A 32 31.40 10.56 -5.84
CA MET A 32 32.03 10.90 -4.55
C MET A 32 33.28 10.05 -4.28
N ALA A 33 33.26 8.77 -4.60
CA ALA A 33 34.41 7.88 -4.50
C ALA A 33 35.52 8.35 -5.44
N ARG A 34 35.22 8.70 -6.67
CA ARG A 34 36.17 9.28 -7.64
C ARG A 34 36.70 10.62 -7.18
N TRP A 35 35.87 11.45 -6.56
CA TRP A 35 36.27 12.71 -5.97
C TRP A 35 37.39 12.55 -4.92
N ARG A 36 37.17 11.60 -4.00
CA ARG A 36 38.15 11.27 -2.97
C ARG A 36 39.47 10.74 -3.57
N ALA A 37 39.35 9.88 -4.58
CA ALA A 37 40.49 9.30 -5.26
C ALA A 37 41.30 10.34 -6.08
N ALA A 38 40.66 11.41 -6.52
CA ALA A 38 41.33 12.46 -7.29
C ALA A 38 42.40 13.26 -6.53
N GLY A 39 42.37 13.15 -5.19
CA GLY A 39 43.35 13.85 -4.34
C GLY A 39 43.10 15.34 -4.20
N SER A 40 44.08 16.07 -3.68
CA SER A 40 43.97 17.50 -3.42
C SER A 40 44.51 18.34 -4.57
N ALA A 41 43.83 19.42 -4.90
CA ALA A 41 44.30 20.50 -5.74
C ALA A 41 44.83 21.67 -4.86
N ARG A 42 45.03 22.84 -5.47
CA ARG A 42 45.29 24.03 -4.67
C ARG A 42 44.08 24.35 -3.79
N ARG A 43 44.34 24.82 -2.56
CA ARG A 43 43.28 25.03 -1.56
C ARG A 43 42.10 25.86 -2.09
N ALA A 44 42.36 26.99 -2.74
CA ALA A 44 41.34 27.85 -3.30
C ALA A 44 40.55 27.15 -4.41
N ASP A 45 41.22 26.37 -5.26
CA ASP A 45 40.55 25.56 -6.29
C ASP A 45 39.69 24.46 -5.66
N ASP A 46 40.20 23.76 -4.66
CA ASP A 46 39.48 22.68 -3.97
C ASP A 46 38.23 23.19 -3.25
N GLU A 47 38.33 24.34 -2.59
CA GLU A 47 37.17 24.95 -1.93
C GLU A 47 36.07 25.33 -2.93
N SER A 48 36.43 25.94 -4.04
CA SER A 48 35.50 26.32 -5.11
C SER A 48 34.87 25.10 -5.81
N LEU A 49 35.69 24.10 -6.14
CA LEU A 49 35.21 22.88 -6.79
C LEU A 49 34.31 22.06 -5.86
N TRP A 50 34.65 21.97 -4.58
CA TRP A 50 33.83 21.30 -3.60
C TRP A 50 32.48 21.98 -3.43
N ALA A 51 32.46 23.30 -3.33
CA ALA A 51 31.19 24.05 -3.22
C ALA A 51 30.27 23.78 -4.42
N ARG A 52 30.80 23.71 -5.63
CA ARG A 52 30.03 23.39 -6.85
C ARG A 52 29.52 21.95 -6.84
N PHE A 53 30.35 20.98 -6.53
CA PHE A 53 29.95 19.57 -6.46
C PHE A 53 28.94 19.33 -5.35
N HIS A 54 29.17 19.87 -4.18
CA HIS A 54 28.27 19.76 -3.03
C HIS A 54 26.90 20.39 -3.31
N ALA A 55 26.85 21.52 -4.01
CA ALA A 55 25.59 22.15 -4.42
C ALA A 55 24.76 21.25 -5.34
N LEU A 56 25.40 20.51 -6.25
CA LEU A 56 24.72 19.56 -7.14
C LEU A 56 24.20 18.35 -6.37
N GLN A 57 24.95 17.82 -5.43
CA GLN A 57 24.48 16.77 -4.52
C GLN A 57 23.28 17.23 -3.70
N ASP A 58 23.37 18.40 -3.10
CA ASP A 58 22.29 18.97 -2.29
C ASP A 58 21.02 19.17 -3.10
N GLN A 59 21.14 19.67 -4.31
CA GLN A 59 19.98 19.85 -5.22
C GLN A 59 19.25 18.52 -5.45
N PHE A 60 20.00 17.49 -5.79
CA PHE A 60 19.41 16.16 -6.04
C PHE A 60 18.78 15.56 -4.78
N PHE A 61 19.51 15.52 -3.68
CA PHE A 61 19.05 14.88 -2.45
C PHE A 61 17.89 15.63 -1.78
N LYS A 62 17.87 16.97 -1.88
CA LYS A 62 16.70 17.75 -1.44
C LYS A 62 15.47 17.47 -2.28
N ALA A 63 15.60 17.40 -3.61
CA ALA A 63 14.50 17.06 -4.50
C ALA A 63 13.97 15.65 -4.24
N ARG A 64 14.85 14.68 -4.03
CA ARG A 64 14.49 13.31 -3.65
C ARG A 64 13.72 13.26 -2.35
N SER A 65 14.22 13.97 -1.34
CA SER A 65 13.58 14.05 -0.02
C SER A 65 12.19 14.69 -0.11
N ALA A 66 12.08 15.80 -0.86
CA ALA A 66 10.79 16.46 -1.08
C ALA A 66 9.78 15.56 -1.80
N ALA A 67 10.21 14.81 -2.80
CA ALA A 67 9.36 13.83 -3.50
C ALA A 67 8.89 12.71 -2.56
N GLN A 68 9.78 12.21 -1.70
CA GLN A 68 9.42 11.18 -0.70
C GLN A 68 8.43 11.73 0.33
N HIS A 69 8.63 12.94 0.83
CA HIS A 69 7.70 13.59 1.74
C HIS A 69 6.32 13.83 1.11
N ALA A 70 6.27 14.17 -0.18
CA ALA A 70 5.00 14.32 -0.90
C ALA A 70 4.24 12.99 -0.98
N VAL A 71 4.92 11.90 -1.29
CA VAL A 71 4.34 10.55 -1.31
C VAL A 71 3.85 10.14 0.07
N ASP A 72 4.67 10.35 1.10
CA ASP A 72 4.31 10.01 2.49
C ASP A 72 3.09 10.82 2.95
N GLY A 73 3.02 12.09 2.59
CA GLY A 73 1.88 12.96 2.89
C GLY A 73 0.61 12.52 2.20
N GLU A 74 0.67 12.17 0.92
CA GLU A 74 -0.46 11.64 0.16
C GLU A 74 -0.96 10.32 0.75
N GLN A 75 -0.06 9.40 1.08
CA GLN A 75 -0.42 8.13 1.70
C GLN A 75 -1.04 8.32 3.09
N ALA A 76 -0.57 9.29 3.87
CA ALA A 76 -1.17 9.61 5.17
C ALA A 76 -2.59 10.16 5.03
N GLU A 77 -2.84 11.03 4.05
CA GLU A 77 -4.17 11.54 3.73
C GLU A 77 -5.10 10.42 3.27
N ASN A 78 -4.63 9.54 2.40
CA ASN A 78 -5.37 8.37 1.94
C ASN A 78 -5.73 7.43 3.09
N LEU A 79 -4.81 7.21 4.01
CA LEU A 79 -5.06 6.41 5.21
C LEU A 79 -6.16 7.02 6.08
N ALA A 80 -6.10 8.34 6.33
CA ALA A 80 -7.12 9.03 7.09
C ALA A 80 -8.50 8.93 6.42
N ALA A 81 -8.57 9.11 5.10
CA ALA A 81 -9.81 8.99 4.34
C ALA A 81 -10.37 7.57 4.35
N LYS A 82 -9.55 6.56 4.14
CA LYS A 82 -9.96 5.14 4.20
C LYS A 82 -10.43 4.74 5.59
N THR A 83 -9.72 5.19 6.63
CA THR A 83 -10.09 4.92 8.03
C THR A 83 -11.45 5.54 8.36
N ALA A 84 -11.70 6.78 7.94
CA ALA A 84 -12.98 7.45 8.15
C ALA A 84 -14.15 6.72 7.47
N LEU A 85 -13.96 6.29 6.21
CA LEU A 85 -14.95 5.50 5.48
C LEU A 85 -15.23 4.17 6.17
N LEU A 86 -14.19 3.50 6.63
CA LEU A 86 -14.29 2.20 7.30
C LEU A 86 -15.03 2.32 8.64
N GLU A 87 -14.71 3.32 9.44
CA GLU A 87 -15.40 3.59 10.70
C GLU A 87 -16.88 3.91 10.49
N GLN A 88 -17.22 4.67 9.45
CA GLN A 88 -18.61 4.94 9.10
C GLN A 88 -19.34 3.67 8.67
N ALA A 89 -18.75 2.85 7.82
CA ALA A 89 -19.33 1.58 7.40
C ALA A 89 -19.52 0.61 8.57
N GLU A 90 -18.56 0.56 9.49
CA GLU A 90 -18.66 -0.24 10.72
C GLU A 90 -19.84 0.20 11.58
N ARG A 91 -20.07 1.50 11.73
CA ARG A 91 -21.25 2.03 12.44
C ARG A 91 -22.55 1.70 11.71
N ASP A 92 -22.59 1.92 10.41
CA ASP A 92 -23.80 1.71 9.59
C ASP A 92 -24.21 0.24 9.56
N LEU A 93 -23.26 -0.69 9.63
CA LEU A 93 -23.50 -2.13 9.56
C LEU A 93 -23.59 -2.81 10.93
N ALA A 94 -23.30 -2.11 12.02
CA ALA A 94 -23.28 -2.69 13.37
C ALA A 94 -24.65 -3.28 13.78
N ASP A 95 -25.72 -2.53 13.56
CA ASP A 95 -27.07 -2.87 14.00
C ASP A 95 -28.05 -3.11 12.83
N VAL A 96 -27.56 -3.17 11.62
CA VAL A 96 -28.41 -3.37 10.43
C VAL A 96 -29.01 -4.77 10.44
N THR A 97 -30.31 -4.86 10.12
CA THR A 97 -31.04 -6.12 10.02
C THR A 97 -31.57 -6.36 8.60
N ASP A 98 -31.77 -5.30 7.82
CA ASP A 98 -32.20 -5.37 6.43
C ASP A 98 -31.00 -5.76 5.56
N VAL A 99 -31.05 -6.96 4.98
CA VAL A 99 -29.99 -7.51 4.15
C VAL A 99 -29.76 -6.68 2.89
N ASP A 100 -30.79 -6.21 2.23
CA ASP A 100 -30.66 -5.44 0.98
C ASP A 100 -30.03 -4.07 1.25
N ALA A 101 -30.42 -3.43 2.34
CA ALA A 101 -29.77 -2.19 2.80
C ALA A 101 -28.31 -2.42 3.17
N ALA A 102 -27.99 -3.50 3.86
CA ALA A 102 -26.62 -3.87 4.23
C ALA A 102 -25.74 -4.11 2.99
N LYS A 103 -26.25 -4.82 1.99
CA LYS A 103 -25.55 -5.08 0.72
C LYS A 103 -25.29 -3.79 -0.05
N THR A 104 -26.24 -2.87 -0.08
CA THR A 104 -26.08 -1.57 -0.72
C THR A 104 -25.02 -0.73 -0.01
N THR A 105 -25.09 -0.65 1.31
CA THR A 105 -24.11 0.06 2.13
C THR A 105 -22.68 -0.49 1.92
N LEU A 106 -22.53 -1.81 1.92
CA LEU A 106 -21.24 -2.45 1.69
C LEU A 106 -20.71 -2.14 0.28
N ARG A 107 -21.56 -2.22 -0.73
CA ARG A 107 -21.19 -1.93 -2.12
C ARG A 107 -20.72 -0.50 -2.31
N GLU A 108 -21.44 0.46 -1.77
CA GLU A 108 -21.08 1.88 -1.82
C GLU A 108 -19.78 2.14 -1.06
N PHE A 109 -19.61 1.55 0.10
CA PHE A 109 -18.37 1.62 0.88
C PHE A 109 -17.17 1.08 0.07
N LEU A 110 -17.28 -0.13 -0.47
CA LEU A 110 -16.19 -0.74 -1.25
C LEU A 110 -15.81 0.09 -2.48
N SER A 111 -16.79 0.67 -3.16
CA SER A 111 -16.57 1.56 -4.30
C SER A 111 -15.78 2.81 -3.90
N LYS A 112 -16.18 3.49 -2.84
CA LYS A 112 -15.50 4.68 -2.33
C LYS A 112 -14.10 4.35 -1.77
N PHE A 113 -14.00 3.25 -1.04
CA PHE A 113 -12.74 2.80 -0.45
C PHE A 113 -11.69 2.47 -1.51
N SER A 114 -12.06 1.74 -2.55
CA SER A 114 -11.15 1.38 -3.63
C SER A 114 -10.76 2.56 -4.52
N ALA A 115 -11.57 3.62 -4.57
CA ALA A 115 -11.26 4.84 -5.30
C ALA A 115 -10.18 5.70 -4.63
N ILE A 116 -9.94 5.53 -3.33
CA ILE A 116 -8.86 6.19 -2.60
C ILE A 116 -7.54 5.49 -2.94
N GLY A 117 -6.48 6.26 -3.11
CA GLY A 117 -5.16 5.75 -3.48
C GLY A 117 -4.43 4.97 -2.39
N HIS A 118 -3.15 4.78 -2.61
CA HIS A 118 -2.30 3.98 -1.72
C HIS A 118 -2.20 4.54 -0.30
N VAL A 119 -2.08 3.64 0.65
CA VAL A 119 -1.83 3.92 2.06
C VAL A 119 -0.45 3.39 2.48
N PRO A 120 0.11 3.82 3.61
CA PRO A 120 1.34 3.24 4.14
C PRO A 120 1.22 1.72 4.29
N ARG A 121 2.26 1.02 3.89
CA ARG A 121 2.28 -0.45 3.89
C ARG A 121 1.95 -1.05 5.25
N ALA A 122 2.41 -0.42 6.32
CA ALA A 122 2.15 -0.87 7.70
C ALA A 122 0.65 -0.89 8.07
N ALA A 123 -0.17 -0.05 7.41
CA ALA A 123 -1.61 0.04 7.68
C ALA A 123 -2.46 -0.93 6.84
N MET A 124 -1.93 -1.48 5.76
CA MET A 124 -2.70 -2.27 4.78
C MET A 124 -3.36 -3.50 5.42
N ARG A 125 -2.62 -4.22 6.25
CA ARG A 125 -3.09 -5.47 6.86
C ARG A 125 -4.28 -5.25 7.79
N ASP A 126 -4.25 -4.21 8.60
CA ASP A 126 -5.34 -3.86 9.50
C ASP A 126 -6.59 -3.43 8.72
N LEU A 127 -6.42 -2.56 7.72
CA LEU A 127 -7.53 -2.13 6.87
C LEU A 127 -8.18 -3.31 6.13
N ASP A 128 -7.39 -4.18 5.53
CA ASP A 128 -7.89 -5.35 4.81
C ASP A 128 -8.65 -6.31 5.74
N SER A 129 -8.16 -6.51 6.95
CA SER A 129 -8.82 -7.32 7.96
C SER A 129 -10.18 -6.75 8.36
N ARG A 130 -10.25 -5.43 8.57
CA ARG A 130 -11.49 -4.74 8.94
C ARG A 130 -12.52 -4.76 7.79
N VAL A 131 -12.09 -4.56 6.55
CA VAL A 131 -12.94 -4.68 5.37
C VAL A 131 -13.50 -6.08 5.24
N ARG A 132 -12.69 -7.10 5.44
CA ARG A 132 -13.12 -8.50 5.41
C ARG A 132 -14.19 -8.79 6.45
N LYS A 133 -14.04 -8.28 7.67
CA LYS A 133 -15.05 -8.42 8.74
C LYS A 133 -16.40 -7.81 8.34
N LEU A 134 -16.41 -6.66 7.66
CA LEU A 134 -17.64 -6.07 7.14
C LEU A 134 -18.31 -6.95 6.09
N SER A 135 -17.54 -7.48 5.17
CA SER A 135 -18.05 -8.39 4.12
C SER A 135 -18.61 -9.68 4.73
N ASP A 136 -17.92 -10.24 5.72
CA ASP A 136 -18.37 -11.45 6.43
C ASP A 136 -19.68 -11.20 7.18
N ARG A 137 -19.81 -10.03 7.83
CA ARG A 137 -21.05 -9.68 8.52
C ARG A 137 -22.26 -9.61 7.59
N VAL A 138 -22.09 -8.98 6.43
CA VAL A 138 -23.18 -8.91 5.43
C VAL A 138 -23.49 -10.30 4.88
N GLY A 139 -22.48 -11.13 4.65
CA GLY A 139 -22.66 -12.52 4.25
C GLY A 139 -23.43 -13.35 5.28
N GLU A 140 -23.17 -13.16 6.56
CA GLU A 140 -23.89 -13.80 7.66
C GLU A 140 -25.38 -13.37 7.68
N LEU A 141 -25.68 -12.09 7.51
CA LEU A 141 -27.05 -11.58 7.41
C LEU A 141 -27.79 -12.19 6.22
N GLU A 142 -27.15 -12.30 5.08
CA GLU A 142 -27.73 -12.91 3.88
C GLU A 142 -28.01 -14.40 4.08
N ALA A 143 -27.05 -15.13 4.67
CA ALA A 143 -27.23 -16.55 4.99
C ALA A 143 -28.37 -16.79 5.99
N GLU A 144 -28.50 -15.91 6.99
CA GLU A 144 -29.57 -15.99 7.97
C GLU A 144 -30.96 -15.70 7.33
N ARG A 145 -31.05 -14.71 6.45
CA ARG A 145 -32.28 -14.45 5.68
C ARG A 145 -32.66 -15.66 4.85
N TRP A 146 -31.71 -16.27 4.16
CA TRP A 146 -31.97 -17.47 3.36
C TRP A 146 -32.54 -18.61 4.21
N ARG A 147 -32.00 -18.85 5.39
CA ARG A 147 -32.50 -19.87 6.32
C ARG A 147 -33.92 -19.60 6.82
N ARG A 148 -34.31 -18.33 6.97
CA ARG A 148 -35.63 -17.93 7.44
C ARG A 148 -36.69 -17.92 6.35
N THR A 149 -36.34 -17.52 5.13
CA THR A 149 -37.30 -17.25 4.05
C THR A 149 -37.55 -18.45 3.15
N ASP A 150 -36.71 -19.47 3.16
CA ASP A 150 -36.90 -20.71 2.40
C ASP A 150 -36.74 -21.96 3.29
N PRO A 151 -37.75 -22.25 4.15
CA PRO A 151 -37.68 -23.43 5.00
C PRO A 151 -37.67 -24.76 4.23
N GLU A 152 -38.28 -24.80 3.04
CA GLU A 152 -38.30 -26.00 2.21
C GLU A 152 -36.93 -26.28 1.59
N ALA A 153 -36.21 -25.25 1.08
CA ALA A 153 -34.88 -25.40 0.57
C ALA A 153 -33.92 -25.79 1.69
N ARG A 154 -34.07 -25.20 2.88
CA ARG A 154 -33.33 -25.57 4.08
C ARG A 154 -33.53 -27.04 4.43
N LYS A 155 -34.80 -27.49 4.45
CA LYS A 155 -35.13 -28.89 4.75
C LYS A 155 -34.52 -29.85 3.72
N ARG A 156 -34.61 -29.51 2.44
CA ARG A 156 -33.97 -30.30 1.36
C ARG A 156 -32.47 -30.40 1.52
N ALA A 157 -31.80 -29.29 1.87
CA ALA A 157 -30.36 -29.28 2.12
C ALA A 157 -29.99 -30.13 3.34
N GLU A 158 -30.75 -30.03 4.43
CA GLU A 158 -30.56 -30.84 5.64
C GLU A 158 -30.78 -32.34 5.34
N ASP A 159 -31.84 -32.69 4.60
CA ASP A 159 -32.15 -34.06 4.19
C ASP A 159 -31.04 -34.65 3.30
N THR A 160 -30.48 -33.84 2.39
CA THR A 160 -29.37 -34.26 1.54
C THR A 160 -28.11 -34.53 2.36
N VAL A 161 -27.79 -33.66 3.31
CA VAL A 161 -26.64 -33.86 4.22
C VAL A 161 -26.85 -35.13 5.06
N ALA A 162 -28.03 -35.35 5.62
CA ALA A 162 -28.38 -36.55 6.38
C ALA A 162 -28.24 -37.84 5.54
N LEU A 163 -28.63 -37.79 4.26
CA LEU A 163 -28.48 -38.90 3.34
C LEU A 163 -27.03 -39.26 3.09
N PHE A 164 -26.18 -38.24 2.82
CA PHE A 164 -24.77 -38.45 2.64
C PHE A 164 -24.07 -38.97 3.91
N GLN A 165 -24.46 -38.43 5.07
CA GLN A 165 -23.95 -38.92 6.36
C GLN A 165 -24.29 -40.38 6.60
N SER A 166 -25.55 -40.77 6.29
CA SER A 166 -26.01 -42.18 6.38
C SER A 166 -25.21 -43.12 5.46
N GLN A 167 -24.90 -42.65 4.24
CA GLN A 167 -24.08 -43.42 3.28
C GLN A 167 -22.63 -43.59 3.80
N VAL A 168 -22.07 -42.49 4.32
CA VAL A 168 -20.69 -42.54 4.93
C VAL A 168 -20.68 -43.50 6.11
N ASP A 169 -21.69 -43.47 7.00
CA ASP A 169 -21.77 -44.35 8.17
C ASP A 169 -21.89 -45.83 7.77
N LYS A 170 -22.62 -46.12 6.71
CA LYS A 170 -22.69 -47.50 6.16
C LYS A 170 -21.37 -47.97 5.62
N LEU A 171 -20.70 -47.17 4.83
CA LEU A 171 -19.37 -47.48 4.27
C LEU A 171 -18.32 -47.67 5.36
N THR A 172 -18.43 -46.93 6.44
CA THR A 172 -17.51 -47.05 7.58
C THR A 172 -17.74 -48.34 8.39
N LYS A 173 -18.99 -48.81 8.44
CA LYS A 173 -19.32 -50.07 9.14
C LYS A 173 -18.93 -51.33 8.36
N ASP A 174 -18.83 -51.26 7.06
CA ASP A 174 -18.48 -52.35 6.16
C ASP A 174 -16.94 -52.51 6.01
N LEU A 175 -16.14 -51.69 6.66
CA LEU A 175 -14.70 -51.78 6.76
C LEU A 175 -14.24 -52.41 8.08
#